data_0d7156144cd27cb3105d6734b3f30abb
#
_entry.id   0d7156144cd27cb3105d6734b3f30abb
#
_cell.length_a   1.000
_cell.length_b   1.000
_cell.length_c   1.000
_cell.angle_alpha   90.00
_cell.angle_beta   90.00
_cell.angle_gamma   90.00
#
_symmetry.space_group_name_H-M   'P 1'
#
loop_
_entity.id
_entity.type
_entity.pdbx_description
1 polymer ?
#
loop_
_entity_poly.entity_id
_entity_poly.type
_entity_poly.pdbx_seq_one_letter_code
_entity_poly.pdbx_strand_id
1 'polypeptide(L)'
;MSVRVLVPIFALCVLMAFSPASAQEDVTTVEDSAFGSRMRPPVPFAHDAHNEAAAIDDCSVCHHVYKDKKRVEGEESVGSECSECHLSKEEGYPFDLVKAYHLMCKECHLQKKAGPILCAECHPKN
;
A
#
# COMPACT_ATOMS: atom_id res chain seq x y z
N MET A 1 -43.85 43.89 18.82
CA MET A 1 -43.32 43.06 19.91
C MET A 1 -43.36 41.61 19.44
N SER A 2 -42.35 40.86 19.19
CA SER A 2 -41.05 40.66 19.75
C SER A 2 -40.15 39.97 18.71
N VAL A 3 -39.09 40.64 18.27
CA VAL A 3 -38.03 40.08 17.43
C VAL A 3 -36.83 39.87 18.38
N ARG A 4 -36.72 38.74 19.04
CA ARG A 4 -35.56 38.49 19.94
C ARG A 4 -35.17 37.00 20.19
N VAL A 5 -35.41 36.06 19.33
CA VAL A 5 -35.04 34.64 19.64
C VAL A 5 -34.34 33.88 18.51
N LEU A 6 -33.92 34.50 17.41
CA LEU A 6 -33.39 33.77 16.25
C LEU A 6 -31.85 33.86 16.03
N VAL A 7 -31.09 34.49 16.94
CA VAL A 7 -29.64 34.69 16.71
C VAL A 7 -28.70 33.63 17.31
N PRO A 8 -29.04 32.81 18.34
CA PRO A 8 -28.04 31.87 18.88
C PRO A 8 -27.94 30.49 18.18
N ILE A 9 -28.86 30.14 17.27
CA ILE A 9 -28.84 28.79 16.67
C ILE A 9 -27.85 28.71 15.51
N PHE A 10 -27.55 29.81 14.84
CA PHE A 10 -26.61 29.80 13.70
C PHE A 10 -25.14 29.77 14.10
N ALA A 11 -24.78 30.13 15.31
CA ALA A 11 -23.40 30.14 15.80
C ALA A 11 -22.91 28.74 16.25
N LEU A 12 -23.81 27.80 16.51
CA LEU A 12 -23.45 26.47 17.01
C LEU A 12 -23.13 25.45 15.89
N CYS A 13 -23.57 25.73 14.67
CA CYS A 13 -23.33 24.79 13.53
C CYS A 13 -21.96 24.95 12.84
N VAL A 14 -21.19 25.97 13.12
CA VAL A 14 -19.91 26.23 12.43
C VAL A 14 -18.71 25.55 13.11
N LEU A 15 -18.88 25.03 14.32
CA LEU A 15 -17.78 24.44 15.13
C LEU A 15 -17.55 22.93 14.92
N MET A 16 -18.29 22.25 14.03
CA MET A 16 -18.18 20.79 13.84
C MET A 16 -17.47 20.35 12.55
N ALA A 17 -16.75 21.22 11.87
CA ALA A 17 -16.18 20.88 10.55
C ALA A 17 -14.64 20.82 10.47
N PHE A 18 -13.95 20.75 11.59
CA PHE A 18 -12.51 20.47 11.59
C PHE A 18 -12.23 19.17 12.35
N SER A 19 -12.63 18.04 11.75
CA SER A 19 -11.92 16.80 12.04
C SER A 19 -10.54 16.94 11.37
N PRO A 20 -9.43 16.87 12.12
CA PRO A 20 -8.13 16.72 11.48
C PRO A 20 -8.21 15.44 10.65
N ALA A 21 -8.04 15.57 9.33
CA ALA A 21 -7.76 14.42 8.51
C ALA A 21 -6.45 13.82 9.09
N SER A 22 -6.54 12.66 9.71
CA SER A 22 -5.35 11.90 10.08
C SER A 22 -4.63 11.62 8.76
N ALA A 23 -3.56 12.36 8.49
CA ALA A 23 -2.66 12.01 7.41
C ALA A 23 -2.15 10.61 7.75
N GLN A 24 -2.46 9.64 6.91
CA GLN A 24 -1.91 8.30 7.03
C GLN A 24 -0.39 8.44 6.85
N GLU A 25 0.37 7.91 7.80
CA GLU A 25 1.83 7.98 7.72
C GLU A 25 2.29 7.22 6.48
N ASP A 26 3.13 7.84 5.65
CA ASP A 26 3.62 7.21 4.42
C ASP A 26 4.48 5.99 4.77
N VAL A 27 4.28 4.90 4.04
CA VAL A 27 5.10 3.70 4.16
C VAL A 27 6.48 4.00 3.57
N THR A 28 7.51 3.88 4.41
CA THR A 28 8.90 4.20 4.04
C THR A 28 9.79 2.97 3.86
N THR A 29 9.27 1.79 4.18
CA THR A 29 10.01 0.53 4.14
C THR A 29 9.07 -0.63 3.81
N VAL A 30 9.51 -1.55 2.96
CA VAL A 30 8.75 -2.80 2.74
C VAL A 30 8.90 -3.70 3.95
N GLU A 31 7.81 -3.89 4.66
CA GLU A 31 7.71 -4.78 5.81
C GLU A 31 6.53 -5.74 5.67
N ASP A 32 6.66 -6.90 6.29
CA ASP A 32 5.61 -7.90 6.38
C ASP A 32 5.83 -8.67 7.68
N SER A 33 4.79 -8.82 8.48
CA SER A 33 4.84 -9.42 9.82
C SER A 33 5.30 -10.89 9.80
N ALA A 34 5.15 -11.55 8.66
CA ALA A 34 5.58 -12.93 8.47
C ALA A 34 7.11 -13.10 8.32
N PHE A 35 7.83 -12.02 8.05
CA PHE A 35 9.29 -12.05 8.02
C PHE A 35 9.88 -11.98 9.43
N GLY A 36 10.02 -13.09 10.12
CA GLY A 36 10.66 -13.15 11.44
C GLY A 36 12.16 -12.81 11.39
N SER A 37 12.99 -13.75 10.97
CA SER A 37 14.44 -13.53 10.79
C SER A 37 14.77 -13.23 9.33
N ARG A 38 15.35 -12.06 9.08
CA ARG A 38 15.70 -11.60 7.72
C ARG A 38 17.17 -11.85 7.43
N MET A 39 17.47 -12.38 6.24
CA MET A 39 18.84 -12.53 5.75
C MET A 39 19.39 -11.24 5.13
N ARG A 40 18.54 -10.30 4.78
CA ARG A 40 18.89 -9.01 4.15
C ARG A 40 18.16 -7.88 4.86
N PRO A 41 18.71 -6.66 4.85
CA PRO A 41 18.01 -5.49 5.35
C PRO A 41 16.65 -5.29 4.67
N PRO A 42 15.68 -4.69 5.37
CA PRO A 42 14.43 -4.26 4.75
C PRO A 42 14.69 -3.32 3.57
N VAL A 43 13.80 -3.32 2.60
CA VAL A 43 13.92 -2.46 1.41
C VAL A 43 13.37 -1.08 1.73
N PRO A 44 14.16 -0.01 1.63
CA PRO A 44 13.63 1.35 1.69
C PRO A 44 12.63 1.56 0.55
N PHE A 45 11.44 2.05 0.87
CA PHE A 45 10.37 2.23 -0.09
C PHE A 45 9.45 3.37 0.36
N ALA A 46 9.63 4.54 -0.21
CA ALA A 46 8.73 5.67 0.00
C ALA A 46 7.51 5.49 -0.91
N HIS A 47 6.45 4.88 -0.37
CA HIS A 47 5.28 4.41 -1.11
C HIS A 47 4.65 5.50 -1.98
N ASP A 48 4.30 6.63 -1.40
CA ASP A 48 3.60 7.71 -2.13
C ASP A 48 4.49 8.35 -3.19
N ALA A 49 5.75 8.64 -2.84
CA ALA A 49 6.73 9.18 -3.79
C ALA A 49 7.03 8.21 -4.94
N HIS A 50 7.06 6.90 -4.68
CA HIS A 50 7.23 5.89 -5.71
C HIS A 50 6.05 5.86 -6.67
N ASN A 51 4.82 5.88 -6.15
CA ASN A 51 3.61 5.84 -6.96
C ASN A 51 3.51 7.09 -7.84
N GLU A 52 3.81 8.27 -7.29
CA GLU A 52 3.87 9.52 -8.06
C GLU A 52 4.92 9.44 -9.20
N ALA A 53 6.15 9.03 -8.89
CA ALA A 53 7.23 8.93 -9.86
C ALA A 53 6.96 7.88 -10.96
N ALA A 54 6.25 6.81 -10.63
CA ALA A 54 5.89 5.75 -11.56
C ALA A 54 4.55 5.97 -12.28
N ALA A 55 3.83 7.06 -11.95
CA ALA A 55 2.48 7.37 -12.43
C ALA A 55 1.51 6.18 -12.22
N ILE A 56 1.49 5.64 -11.00
CA ILE A 56 0.62 4.54 -10.59
C ILE A 56 -0.57 5.11 -9.83
N ASP A 57 -1.73 5.17 -10.47
CA ASP A 57 -3.00 5.60 -9.88
C ASP A 57 -3.89 4.41 -9.47
N ASP A 58 -3.62 3.23 -10.02
CA ASP A 58 -4.35 2.00 -9.76
C ASP A 58 -3.64 1.18 -8.67
N CYS A 59 -4.17 1.23 -7.45
CA CYS A 59 -3.61 0.50 -6.31
C CYS A 59 -3.58 -1.01 -6.53
N SER A 60 -4.49 -1.55 -7.34
CA SER A 60 -4.54 -2.98 -7.65
C SER A 60 -3.32 -3.47 -8.43
N VAL A 61 -2.51 -2.59 -9.02
CA VAL A 61 -1.24 -2.96 -9.66
C VAL A 61 -0.35 -3.73 -8.70
N CYS A 62 -0.28 -3.29 -7.44
CA CYS A 62 0.47 -3.95 -6.37
C CYS A 62 -0.46 -4.70 -5.40
N HIS A 63 -1.57 -4.09 -5.00
CA HIS A 63 -2.55 -4.65 -4.06
C HIS A 63 -3.67 -5.40 -4.78
N HIS A 64 -3.30 -6.45 -5.48
CA HIS A 64 -4.21 -7.23 -6.31
C HIS A 64 -5.05 -8.23 -5.50
N VAL A 65 -6.19 -8.60 -6.05
CA VAL A 65 -7.06 -9.68 -5.55
C VAL A 65 -7.18 -10.77 -6.60
N TYR A 66 -7.11 -12.03 -6.18
CA TYR A 66 -7.36 -13.20 -7.03
C TYR A 66 -8.52 -14.03 -6.48
N LYS A 67 -9.42 -14.46 -7.37
CA LYS A 67 -10.47 -15.45 -7.10
C LYS A 67 -10.40 -16.52 -8.18
N ASP A 68 -10.45 -17.77 -7.78
CA ASP A 68 -10.38 -18.92 -8.72
C ASP A 68 -9.17 -18.84 -9.69
N LYS A 69 -8.01 -18.42 -9.18
CA LYS A 69 -6.74 -18.23 -9.93
C LYS A 69 -6.80 -17.15 -11.02
N LYS A 70 -7.80 -16.29 -10.99
CA LYS A 70 -7.91 -15.14 -11.90
C LYS A 70 -7.84 -13.85 -11.11
N ARG A 71 -7.08 -12.89 -11.63
CA ARG A 71 -7.09 -11.54 -11.08
C ARG A 71 -8.47 -10.92 -11.23
N VAL A 72 -8.97 -10.30 -10.18
CA VAL A 72 -10.24 -9.58 -10.19
C VAL A 72 -9.94 -8.12 -10.48
N GLU A 73 -10.41 -7.63 -11.63
CA GLU A 73 -10.24 -6.23 -12.00
C GLU A 73 -11.09 -5.33 -11.11
N GLY A 74 -10.52 -4.21 -10.67
CA GLY A 74 -11.20 -3.22 -9.84
C GLY A 74 -11.39 -3.62 -8.37
N GLU A 75 -10.83 -4.77 -7.93
CA GLU A 75 -10.71 -5.11 -6.51
C GLU A 75 -9.26 -4.93 -6.04
N GLU A 76 -9.10 -4.39 -4.87
CA GLU A 76 -7.80 -4.09 -4.24
C GLU A 76 -7.74 -4.68 -2.83
N SER A 77 -6.53 -5.10 -2.44
CA SER A 77 -6.21 -5.61 -1.10
C SER A 77 -5.45 -4.58 -0.25
N VAL A 78 -5.71 -3.28 -0.47
CA VAL A 78 -5.09 -2.21 0.31
C VAL A 78 -5.35 -2.42 1.81
N GLY A 79 -4.30 -2.31 2.62
CA GLY A 79 -4.34 -2.54 4.06
C GLY A 79 -4.09 -3.99 4.49
N SER A 80 -4.02 -4.94 3.54
CA SER A 80 -3.60 -6.31 3.81
C SER A 80 -2.10 -6.50 3.54
N GLU A 81 -1.46 -7.33 4.36
CA GLU A 81 -0.09 -7.78 4.08
C GLU A 81 -0.08 -8.85 2.97
N CYS A 82 0.99 -8.88 2.17
CA CYS A 82 1.12 -9.91 1.12
C CYS A 82 1.09 -11.32 1.70
N SER A 83 1.57 -11.51 2.92
CA SER A 83 1.55 -12.77 3.65
C SER A 83 0.16 -13.33 3.93
N GLU A 84 -0.87 -12.50 4.01
CA GLU A 84 -2.25 -12.97 4.24
C GLU A 84 -2.72 -13.94 3.14
N CYS A 85 -2.20 -13.76 1.93
CA CYS A 85 -2.47 -14.65 0.80
C CYS A 85 -1.25 -15.52 0.43
N HIS A 86 -0.04 -14.96 0.41
CA HIS A 86 1.16 -15.64 -0.11
C HIS A 86 1.89 -16.55 0.90
N LEU A 87 1.37 -16.72 2.13
CA LEU A 87 1.79 -17.81 3.03
C LEU A 87 0.96 -19.07 2.88
N SER A 88 -0.14 -19.03 2.15
CA SER A 88 -0.97 -20.21 1.94
C SER A 88 -0.15 -21.29 1.24
N LYS A 89 -0.12 -22.48 1.85
CA LYS A 89 0.46 -23.70 1.26
C LYS A 89 -0.57 -24.49 0.46
N GLU A 90 -1.68 -23.86 0.13
CA GLU A 90 -2.73 -24.51 -0.66
C GLU A 90 -2.23 -24.85 -2.06
N GLU A 91 -2.61 -26.04 -2.52
CA GLU A 91 -2.25 -26.52 -3.85
C GLU A 91 -2.82 -25.59 -4.92
N GLY A 92 -1.90 -24.94 -5.65
CA GLY A 92 -2.26 -23.97 -6.70
C GLY A 92 -1.96 -22.51 -6.39
N TYR A 93 -1.44 -22.19 -5.21
CA TYR A 93 -0.84 -20.87 -4.97
C TYR A 93 0.51 -20.80 -5.71
N PRO A 94 0.67 -19.89 -6.68
CA PRO A 94 1.80 -19.95 -7.60
C PRO A 94 3.13 -19.50 -6.98
N PHE A 95 3.10 -18.70 -5.92
CA PHE A 95 4.31 -18.06 -5.39
C PHE A 95 4.30 -18.00 -3.86
N ASP A 96 5.43 -18.39 -3.26
CA ASP A 96 5.71 -18.06 -1.87
C ASP A 96 5.90 -16.54 -1.68
N LEU A 97 5.84 -16.10 -0.43
CA LEU A 97 5.90 -14.69 -0.07
C LEU A 97 7.15 -13.97 -0.61
N VAL A 98 8.32 -14.58 -0.47
CA VAL A 98 9.60 -14.00 -0.95
C VAL A 98 9.56 -13.82 -2.46
N LYS A 99 9.08 -14.82 -3.17
CA LYS A 99 8.96 -14.79 -4.63
C LYS A 99 7.90 -13.76 -5.06
N ALA A 100 6.78 -13.64 -4.35
CA ALA A 100 5.74 -12.67 -4.63
C ALA A 100 6.29 -11.24 -4.62
N TYR A 101 6.99 -10.85 -3.55
CA TYR A 101 7.65 -9.54 -3.48
C TYR A 101 8.65 -9.30 -4.61
N HIS A 102 9.54 -10.27 -4.85
CA HIS A 102 10.57 -10.11 -5.88
C HIS A 102 9.99 -10.00 -7.29
N LEU A 103 8.96 -10.78 -7.62
CA LEU A 103 8.32 -10.69 -8.93
C LEU A 103 7.57 -9.36 -9.07
N MET A 104 6.81 -8.96 -8.06
CA MET A 104 6.03 -7.72 -8.11
C MET A 104 6.88 -6.51 -8.46
N CYS A 105 7.98 -6.29 -7.74
CA CYS A 105 8.84 -5.13 -7.96
C CYS A 105 9.70 -5.27 -9.22
N LYS A 106 10.45 -6.38 -9.33
CA LYS A 106 11.46 -6.54 -10.39
C LYS A 106 10.86 -6.67 -11.78
N GLU A 107 9.75 -7.37 -11.94
CA GLU A 107 9.13 -7.50 -13.27
C GLU A 107 8.62 -6.15 -13.78
N CYS A 108 8.00 -5.35 -12.91
CA CYS A 108 7.56 -4.02 -13.26
C CYS A 108 8.76 -3.14 -13.67
N HIS A 109 9.82 -3.11 -12.86
CA HIS A 109 11.04 -2.34 -13.17
C HIS A 109 11.70 -2.78 -14.47
N LEU A 110 11.75 -4.06 -14.76
CA LEU A 110 12.25 -4.60 -16.03
C LEU A 110 11.38 -4.19 -17.23
N GLN A 111 10.07 -4.30 -17.10
CA GLN A 111 9.13 -3.90 -18.15
C GLN A 111 9.17 -2.39 -18.42
N LYS A 112 9.21 -1.60 -17.36
CA LYS A 112 9.28 -0.14 -17.44
C LYS A 112 10.67 0.38 -17.79
N LYS A 113 11.71 -0.46 -17.72
CA LYS A 113 13.14 -0.11 -17.87
C LYS A 113 13.54 1.02 -16.91
N ALA A 114 13.00 1.01 -15.70
CA ALA A 114 13.19 2.01 -14.66
C ALA A 114 13.15 1.37 -13.28
N GLY A 115 13.86 1.95 -12.31
CA GLY A 115 13.93 1.43 -10.94
C GLY A 115 14.98 0.32 -10.73
N PRO A 116 15.21 -0.07 -9.47
CA PRO A 116 16.23 -1.03 -9.09
C PRO A 116 15.84 -2.47 -9.46
N ILE A 117 16.82 -3.27 -9.92
CA ILE A 117 16.63 -4.69 -10.27
C ILE A 117 17.65 -5.63 -9.62
N LEU A 118 18.76 -5.09 -9.08
CA LEU A 118 19.81 -5.87 -8.45
C LEU A 118 19.60 -5.96 -6.93
N CYS A 119 20.10 -7.04 -6.34
CA CYS A 119 19.91 -7.30 -4.90
C CYS A 119 20.36 -6.14 -4.00
N ALA A 120 21.53 -5.56 -4.29
CA ALA A 120 22.11 -4.48 -3.49
C ALA A 120 21.47 -3.10 -3.72
N GLU A 121 20.72 -2.93 -4.79
CA GLU A 121 19.97 -1.70 -5.07
C GLU A 121 18.69 -1.63 -4.23
N CYS A 122 18.08 -2.79 -3.95
CA CYS A 122 16.90 -2.90 -3.10
C CYS A 122 17.27 -3.15 -1.62
N HIS A 123 18.33 -3.92 -1.37
CA HIS A 123 18.79 -4.28 -0.02
C HIS A 123 20.16 -3.65 0.26
N PRO A 124 20.22 -2.35 0.55
CA PRO A 124 21.49 -1.67 0.81
C PRO A 124 22.17 -2.27 2.05
N LYS A 125 23.49 -2.37 2.01
CA LYS A 125 24.27 -2.69 3.22
C LYS A 125 24.31 -1.42 4.09
N ASN A 126 23.98 -1.56 5.35
CA ASN A 126 24.20 -0.53 6.37
C ASN A 126 25.70 -0.33 6.58
#